data_05640bdc985e5339237a786116385a43
#
_entry.id   05640bdc985e5339237a786116385a43
#
_cell.length_a   1.000
_cell.length_b   1.000
_cell.length_c   1.000
_cell.angle_alpha   90.00
_cell.angle_beta   90.00
_cell.angle_gamma   90.00
#
_symmetry.space_group_name_H-M   'P 1'
#
loop_
_entity.id
_entity.type
_entity.pdbx_description
1 polymer ?
#
loop_
_entity_poly.entity_id
_entity_poly.type
_entity_poly.pdbx_seq_one_letter_code
_entity_poly.pdbx_strand_id
1 'polypeptide(L)'
;MRLENLLLSASGVLKLGCFGLTTQAIWYSKENIKYDGIRSFAPEVFTGDYGMKSDVWSFGACLFELARVEPYHGECPVNSLEVVIISSFPFKAIAGVSEVFVDYVKKCLVKDVNERWSVSELMDVSSFYAE
;
A
#
# COMPACT_ATOMS: atom_id res chain seq x y z
N MET A 1 1.76 6.35 1.34
CA MET A 1 2.29 6.40 -0.06
C MET A 1 1.15 6.24 -1.04
N ARG A 2 1.24 6.76 -2.30
CA ARG A 2 0.20 6.66 -3.35
C ARG A 2 0.86 6.65 -4.72
N LEU A 3 0.22 6.04 -5.74
CA LEU A 3 0.76 5.98 -7.11
C LEU A 3 1.07 7.35 -7.70
N GLU A 4 0.22 8.35 -7.46
CA GLU A 4 0.42 9.71 -7.97
C GLU A 4 1.67 10.39 -7.41
N ASN A 5 2.22 9.86 -6.31
CA ASN A 5 3.45 10.34 -5.69
C ASN A 5 4.70 9.57 -6.17
N LEU A 6 4.54 8.58 -7.04
CA LEU A 6 5.62 7.83 -7.66
C LEU A 6 5.93 8.46 -9.03
N LEU A 7 7.03 9.19 -9.11
CA LEU A 7 7.43 9.94 -10.29
C LEU A 7 8.50 9.16 -11.06
N LEU A 8 8.20 8.81 -12.30
CA LEU A 8 9.13 8.13 -13.20
C LEU A 8 9.77 9.14 -14.15
N SER A 9 11.11 9.21 -14.14
CA SER A 9 11.85 10.04 -15.11
C SER A 9 11.90 9.39 -16.50
N ALA A 10 12.21 10.17 -17.52
CA ALA A 10 12.43 9.64 -18.88
C ALA A 10 13.58 8.62 -18.97
N SER A 11 14.51 8.64 -18.03
CA SER A 11 15.61 7.67 -17.91
C SER A 11 15.26 6.42 -17.09
N GLY A 12 14.00 6.25 -16.68
CA GLY A 12 13.54 5.09 -15.90
C GLY A 12 13.83 5.17 -14.40
N VAL A 13 14.28 6.32 -13.88
CA VAL A 13 14.53 6.51 -12.45
C VAL A 13 13.22 6.82 -11.74
N LEU A 14 12.85 5.99 -10.76
CA LEU A 14 11.69 6.18 -9.90
C LEU A 14 12.06 7.10 -8.71
N LYS A 15 11.23 8.09 -8.45
CA LYS A 15 11.36 9.01 -7.31
C LYS A 15 10.04 9.12 -6.56
N LEU A 16 10.12 9.16 -5.24
CA LEU A 16 8.99 9.49 -4.39
C LEU A 16 8.86 11.00 -4.27
N GLY A 17 7.67 11.53 -4.55
CA GLY A 17 7.35 12.95 -4.46
C GLY A 17 6.24 13.24 -3.45
N CYS A 18 5.83 14.52 -3.39
CA CYS A 18 4.67 14.99 -2.63
C CYS A 18 4.74 14.73 -1.11
N PHE A 19 5.80 15.19 -0.46
CA PHE A 19 6.00 15.06 0.99
C PHE A 19 5.12 16.02 1.83
N GLY A 20 4.30 16.87 1.21
CA GLY A 20 3.48 17.89 1.90
C GLY A 20 2.42 17.32 2.86
N LEU A 21 2.10 16.03 2.76
CA LEU A 21 1.14 15.36 3.65
C LEU A 21 1.78 14.65 4.85
N THR A 22 3.11 14.56 4.91
CA THR A 22 3.83 13.85 5.97
C THR A 22 3.61 14.43 7.37
N THR A 23 3.44 15.74 7.47
CA THR A 23 3.13 16.43 8.73
C THR A 23 1.63 16.51 9.03
N GLN A 24 0.78 16.42 8.02
CA GLN A 24 -0.67 16.48 8.19
C GLN A 24 -1.27 15.15 8.66
N ALA A 25 -0.62 14.03 8.45
CA ALA A 25 -1.06 12.73 8.96
C ALA A 25 -1.21 12.71 10.49
N ILE A 26 -0.47 13.57 11.20
CA ILE A 26 -0.55 13.72 12.67
C ILE A 26 -1.82 14.47 13.13
N TRP A 27 -2.47 15.22 12.23
CA TRP A 27 -3.59 16.13 12.55
C TRP A 27 -4.91 15.73 11.90
N TYR A 28 -5.01 14.57 11.29
CA TYR A 28 -6.26 14.14 10.67
C TYR A 28 -7.31 13.76 11.72
N SER A 29 -8.21 14.69 12.00
CA SER A 29 -9.55 14.33 12.44
C SER A 29 -10.26 13.63 11.27
N LYS A 30 -11.09 12.62 11.56
CA LYS A 30 -11.87 11.85 10.56
C LYS A 30 -12.64 12.74 9.56
N GLU A 31 -12.86 13.98 9.87
CA GLU A 31 -13.64 14.96 9.09
C GLU A 31 -12.89 15.59 7.90
N ASN A 32 -11.55 15.51 7.88
CA ASN A 32 -10.71 16.22 6.89
C ASN A 32 -9.95 15.31 5.92
N ILE A 33 -10.18 14.00 5.96
CA ILE A 33 -9.50 13.07 5.08
C ILE A 33 -10.10 13.20 3.67
N LYS A 34 -9.34 13.76 2.73
CA LYS A 34 -9.68 13.70 1.30
C LYS A 34 -9.71 12.23 0.89
N TYR A 35 -10.85 11.80 0.45
CA TYR A 35 -11.26 10.42 0.21
C TYR A 35 -10.31 9.55 -0.61
N ASP A 36 -9.58 10.12 -1.57
CA ASP A 36 -8.64 9.35 -2.40
C ASP A 36 -7.42 8.80 -1.65
N GLY A 37 -6.98 9.48 -0.57
CA GLY A 37 -5.83 9.04 0.22
C GLY A 37 -6.08 7.80 1.08
N ILE A 38 -7.34 7.55 1.46
CA ILE A 38 -7.73 6.45 2.36
C ILE A 38 -7.50 5.09 1.72
N ARG A 39 -7.61 4.98 0.40
CA ARG A 39 -7.56 3.70 -0.31
C ARG A 39 -6.26 2.93 -0.09
N SER A 40 -5.15 3.62 0.13
CA SER A 40 -3.85 3.00 0.40
C SER A 40 -3.48 2.95 1.88
N PHE A 41 -4.39 3.32 2.79
CA PHE A 41 -4.10 3.29 4.22
C PHE A 41 -4.04 1.87 4.75
N ALA A 42 -3.09 1.62 5.64
CA ALA A 42 -3.01 0.39 6.39
C ALA A 42 -4.11 0.32 7.48
N PRO A 43 -4.55 -0.88 7.87
CA PRO A 43 -5.61 -1.05 8.88
C PRO A 43 -5.35 -0.29 10.19
N GLU A 44 -4.11 -0.30 10.66
CA GLU A 44 -3.70 0.35 11.91
C GLU A 44 -3.79 1.89 11.85
N VAL A 45 -3.79 2.48 10.66
CA VAL A 45 -3.93 3.94 10.50
C VAL A 45 -5.30 4.41 11.01
N PHE A 46 -6.33 3.58 10.88
CA PHE A 46 -7.69 3.88 11.35
C PHE A 46 -7.82 3.82 12.87
N THR A 47 -6.93 3.08 13.54
CA THR A 47 -6.86 3.01 15.02
C THR A 47 -5.90 4.02 15.63
N GLY A 48 -5.11 4.72 14.80
CA GLY A 48 -4.13 5.72 15.24
C GLY A 48 -2.74 5.17 15.52
N ASP A 49 -2.49 3.88 15.29
CA ASP A 49 -1.23 3.18 15.56
C ASP A 49 -0.31 3.10 14.32
N TYR A 50 -0.22 4.17 13.56
CA TYR A 50 0.59 4.18 12.35
C TYR A 50 2.09 4.27 12.61
N GLY A 51 2.88 3.61 11.75
CA GLY A 51 4.34 3.58 11.82
C GLY A 51 4.99 3.32 10.45
N MET A 52 6.28 3.03 10.44
CA MET A 52 7.03 2.79 9.18
C MET A 52 6.45 1.64 8.36
N LYS A 53 5.91 0.60 8.99
CA LYS A 53 5.29 -0.53 8.29
C LYS A 53 3.93 -0.17 7.67
N SER A 54 3.31 0.96 8.05
CA SER A 54 2.12 1.48 7.36
C SER A 54 2.43 1.97 5.95
N ASP A 55 3.64 2.50 5.73
CA ASP A 55 4.12 2.84 4.38
C ASP A 55 4.40 1.59 3.53
N VAL A 56 4.85 0.50 4.15
CA VAL A 56 4.99 -0.79 3.46
C VAL A 56 3.65 -1.30 2.94
N TRP A 57 2.60 -1.21 3.74
CA TRP A 57 1.24 -1.51 3.27
C TRP A 57 0.84 -0.64 2.08
N SER A 58 1.00 0.68 2.20
CA SER A 58 0.68 1.62 1.12
C SER A 58 1.46 1.32 -0.16
N PHE A 59 2.73 0.89 -0.03
CA PHE A 59 3.54 0.44 -1.15
C PHE A 59 2.97 -0.83 -1.80
N GLY A 60 2.59 -1.82 -1.01
CA GLY A 60 1.92 -3.02 -1.50
C GLY A 60 0.61 -2.73 -2.23
N ALA A 61 -0.19 -1.77 -1.73
CA ALA A 61 -1.39 -1.30 -2.40
C ALA A 61 -1.08 -0.67 -3.77
N CYS A 62 -0.03 0.16 -3.85
CA CYS A 62 0.43 0.75 -5.12
C CYS A 62 0.88 -0.33 -6.12
N LEU A 63 1.63 -1.34 -5.68
CA LEU A 63 2.05 -2.45 -6.55
C LEU A 63 0.85 -3.24 -7.08
N PHE A 64 -0.14 -3.46 -6.22
CA PHE A 64 -1.37 -4.16 -6.60
C PHE A 64 -2.17 -3.36 -7.64
N GLU A 65 -2.33 -2.05 -7.45
CA GLU A 65 -2.99 -1.16 -8.40
C GLU A 65 -2.27 -1.13 -9.75
N LEU A 66 -0.93 -1.05 -9.74
CA LEU A 66 -0.11 -1.10 -10.96
C LEU A 66 -0.32 -2.41 -11.74
N ALA A 67 -0.38 -3.54 -11.06
CA ALA A 67 -0.53 -4.85 -11.69
C ALA A 67 -1.92 -5.07 -12.29
N ARG A 68 -2.96 -4.48 -11.68
CA ARG A 68 -4.35 -4.62 -12.14
C ARG A 68 -4.83 -3.52 -13.05
N VAL A 69 -4.12 -2.39 -13.08
CA VAL A 69 -4.59 -1.14 -13.72
C VAL A 69 -5.95 -0.69 -13.16
N GLU A 70 -6.24 -1.05 -11.91
CA GLU A 70 -7.49 -0.74 -11.21
C GLU A 70 -7.19 -0.30 -9.77
N PRO A 71 -7.97 0.62 -9.19
CA PRO A 71 -7.82 1.02 -7.80
C PRO A 71 -7.87 -0.17 -6.85
N TYR A 72 -7.06 -0.13 -5.81
CA TYR A 72 -6.87 -1.22 -4.84
C TYR A 72 -8.19 -1.80 -4.28
N HIS A 73 -9.17 -0.97 -3.99
CA HIS A 73 -10.49 -1.37 -3.51
C HIS A 73 -11.61 -1.22 -4.55
N GLY A 74 -11.27 -1.06 -5.84
CA GLY A 74 -12.24 -0.84 -6.90
C GLY A 74 -13.12 0.37 -6.63
N GLU A 75 -14.41 0.26 -6.93
CA GLU A 75 -15.41 1.32 -6.72
C GLU A 75 -16.05 1.30 -5.32
N CYS A 76 -15.36 0.70 -4.32
CA CYS A 76 -15.89 0.65 -2.96
C CYS A 76 -16.18 2.08 -2.44
N PRO A 77 -17.39 2.35 -1.93
CA PRO A 77 -17.71 3.63 -1.34
C PRO A 77 -16.77 3.94 -0.16
N VAL A 78 -16.34 5.18 -0.08
CA VAL A 78 -15.34 5.62 0.90
C VAL A 78 -15.74 5.36 2.35
N ASN A 79 -16.99 5.57 2.68
CA ASN A 79 -17.54 5.31 4.01
C ASN A 79 -17.52 3.82 4.41
N SER A 80 -17.30 2.93 3.45
CA SER A 80 -17.16 1.48 3.68
C SER A 80 -15.70 1.00 3.61
N LEU A 81 -14.77 1.85 3.17
CA LEU A 81 -13.35 1.47 2.94
C LEU A 81 -12.67 1.01 4.22
N GLU A 82 -12.89 1.68 5.36
CA GLU A 82 -12.35 1.28 6.65
C GLU A 82 -12.74 -0.16 6.97
N VAL A 83 -14.02 -0.48 6.82
CA VAL A 83 -14.54 -1.83 7.07
C VAL A 83 -13.93 -2.84 6.10
N VAL A 84 -13.79 -2.50 4.83
CA VAL A 84 -13.23 -3.39 3.81
C VAL A 84 -11.75 -3.63 4.05
N ILE A 85 -10.98 -2.59 4.36
CA ILE A 85 -9.54 -2.71 4.68
C ILE A 85 -9.33 -3.57 5.93
N ILE A 86 -10.17 -3.40 6.95
CA ILE A 86 -10.07 -4.16 8.20
C ILE A 86 -10.57 -5.60 8.02
N SER A 87 -11.63 -5.85 7.22
CA SER A 87 -12.29 -7.17 7.17
C SER A 87 -11.62 -8.17 6.25
N SER A 88 -11.23 -7.83 5.05
CA SER A 88 -10.57 -8.78 4.13
C SER A 88 -9.86 -8.10 2.97
N PHE A 89 -8.73 -8.69 2.56
CA PHE A 89 -8.06 -8.38 1.31
C PHE A 89 -8.45 -9.42 0.26
N PRO A 90 -9.17 -9.07 -0.80
CA PRO A 90 -9.47 -9.99 -1.87
C PRO A 90 -8.25 -10.16 -2.78
N PHE A 91 -7.30 -11.02 -2.43
CA PHE A 91 -6.33 -11.51 -3.39
C PHE A 91 -7.04 -12.39 -4.42
N LYS A 92 -7.73 -11.78 -5.36
CA LYS A 92 -8.04 -12.47 -6.61
C LYS A 92 -6.74 -12.57 -7.41
N ALA A 93 -6.49 -13.74 -7.98
CA ALA A 93 -5.33 -13.96 -8.83
C ALA A 93 -5.17 -12.81 -9.83
N ILE A 94 -4.02 -12.14 -9.81
CA ILE A 94 -3.70 -11.09 -10.78
C ILE A 94 -3.21 -11.82 -12.01
N ALA A 95 -4.02 -11.88 -13.06
CA ALA A 95 -3.65 -12.53 -14.30
C ALA A 95 -2.46 -11.80 -14.95
N GLY A 96 -1.46 -12.56 -15.41
CA GLY A 96 -0.33 -12.02 -16.17
C GLY A 96 0.85 -11.53 -15.36
N VAL A 97 0.85 -11.70 -14.02
CA VAL A 97 2.02 -11.44 -13.16
C VAL A 97 2.58 -12.73 -12.59
N SER A 98 3.88 -12.74 -12.27
CA SER A 98 4.54 -13.91 -11.68
C SER A 98 4.05 -14.20 -10.26
N GLU A 99 4.12 -15.46 -9.84
CA GLU A 99 3.81 -15.86 -8.46
C GLU A 99 4.72 -15.16 -7.45
N VAL A 100 5.98 -14.95 -7.80
CA VAL A 100 6.96 -14.19 -6.98
C VAL A 100 6.47 -12.77 -6.72
N PHE A 101 5.96 -12.07 -7.73
CA PHE A 101 5.40 -10.74 -7.56
C PHE A 101 4.17 -10.77 -6.64
N VAL A 102 3.27 -11.73 -6.83
CA VAL A 102 2.08 -11.89 -6.00
C VAL A 102 2.47 -12.13 -4.54
N ASP A 103 3.46 -12.99 -4.29
CA ASP A 103 3.92 -13.27 -2.94
C ASP A 103 4.57 -12.05 -2.28
N TYR A 104 5.38 -11.32 -3.04
CA TYR A 104 5.97 -10.06 -2.58
C TYR A 104 4.89 -9.04 -2.15
N VAL A 105 3.85 -8.85 -2.96
CA VAL A 105 2.73 -7.97 -2.62
C VAL A 105 2.00 -8.47 -1.37
N LYS A 106 1.81 -9.79 -1.22
CA LYS A 106 1.20 -10.37 -0.01
C LYS A 106 2.00 -10.04 1.25
N LYS A 107 3.33 -10.07 1.20
CA LYS A 107 4.19 -9.71 2.34
C LYS A 107 4.02 -8.25 2.76
N CYS A 108 3.75 -7.36 1.81
CA CYS A 108 3.44 -5.96 2.10
C CYS A 108 2.06 -5.78 2.75
N LEU A 109 1.08 -6.59 2.37
CA LEU A 109 -0.33 -6.43 2.70
C LEU A 109 -0.80 -7.37 3.84
N VAL A 110 0.10 -7.70 4.74
CA VAL A 110 -0.21 -8.41 5.98
C VAL A 110 -0.86 -7.43 6.97
N LYS A 111 -2.04 -7.79 7.53
CA LYS A 111 -2.77 -6.92 8.45
C LYS A 111 -2.06 -6.73 9.78
N ASP A 112 -1.56 -7.82 10.35
CA ASP A 112 -0.79 -7.73 11.59
C ASP A 112 0.54 -7.02 11.29
N VAL A 113 0.75 -5.85 11.91
CA VAL A 113 1.95 -5.03 11.75
C VAL A 113 3.22 -5.80 12.16
N ASN A 114 3.12 -6.70 13.14
CA ASN A 114 4.27 -7.47 13.60
C ASN A 114 4.71 -8.49 12.56
N GLU A 115 3.75 -9.12 11.88
CA GLU A 115 3.99 -10.12 10.83
C GLU A 115 4.26 -9.50 9.44
N ARG A 116 3.91 -8.23 9.25
CA ARG A 116 4.18 -7.50 8.01
C ARG A 116 5.68 -7.27 7.87
N TRP A 117 6.20 -7.49 6.66
CA TRP A 117 7.59 -7.22 6.35
C TRP A 117 7.96 -5.75 6.54
N SER A 118 9.19 -5.54 6.98
CA SER A 118 9.84 -4.22 7.02
C SER A 118 10.42 -3.86 5.65
N VAL A 119 10.83 -2.60 5.48
CA VAL A 119 11.55 -2.16 4.28
C VAL A 119 12.84 -2.96 4.08
N SER A 120 13.57 -3.27 5.16
CA SER A 120 14.81 -4.03 5.09
C SER A 120 14.58 -5.45 4.56
N GLU A 121 13.52 -6.12 5.02
CA GLU A 121 13.14 -7.45 4.53
C GLU A 121 12.69 -7.41 3.06
N LEU A 122 11.97 -6.36 2.65
CA LEU A 122 11.57 -6.17 1.26
C LEU A 122 12.75 -5.86 0.33
N MET A 123 13.82 -5.24 0.83
CA MET A 123 15.03 -4.95 0.04
C MET A 123 15.93 -6.18 -0.09
N ASP A 124 15.84 -7.13 0.81
CA ASP A 124 16.55 -8.41 0.71
C ASP A 124 15.81 -9.37 -0.23
N VAL A 125 15.72 -8.97 -1.50
CA VAL A 125 15.09 -9.76 -2.55
C VAL A 125 15.88 -11.01 -2.94
N SER A 126 17.07 -11.23 -2.40
CA SER A 126 17.88 -12.42 -2.68
C SER A 126 17.14 -13.71 -2.32
N SER A 127 16.27 -13.66 -1.30
CA SER A 127 15.42 -14.79 -0.90
C SER A 127 14.32 -15.13 -1.91
N PHE A 128 13.94 -14.21 -2.82
CA PHE A 128 12.92 -14.45 -3.86
C PHE A 128 13.47 -15.04 -5.15
N TYR A 129 14.78 -14.92 -5.39
CA TYR A 129 15.43 -15.38 -6.61
C TYR A 129 16.30 -16.65 -6.36
N ALA A 130 16.22 -17.22 -5.15
CA ALA A 130 17.03 -18.37 -4.75
C ALA A 130 16.40 -19.74 -5.12
N GLU A 131 15.35 -19.76 -5.98
CA GLU A 131 14.76 -21.00 -6.54
C GLU A 131 15.07 -21.16 -8.02
#